data_cbd05fb6655fb5a9e27cba18ba00c6b4
#
_entry.id   cbd05fb6655fb5a9e27cba18ba00c6b4
#
_cell.length_a   1.000
_cell.length_b   1.000
_cell.length_c   1.000
_cell.angle_alpha   90.00
_cell.angle_beta   90.00
_cell.angle_gamma   90.00
#
_symmetry.space_group_name_H-M   'P 1'
#
loop_
_entity.id
_entity.type
_entity.pdbx_description
1 polymer ?
#
loop_
_entity_poly.entity_id
_entity_poly.type
_entity_poly.pdbx_seq_one_letter_code
_entity_poly.pdbx_strand_id
1 'polypeptide(L)'
;YRILKKDGNIVLTVPFQWWVHEAPYDYFRYTIYGLKHIFKKAGFREINITPASGFFSTWILKMNYFSARFIKGPFFIRLLIRMTMTPLWYLGQLLAPILDRLDNDPSLETIGYIVVAKKK
;
A
#
# COMPACT_ATOMS: atom_id res chain seq x y z
N TYR A 1 -10.17 13.75 -14.73
CA TYR A 1 -11.49 13.69 -15.37
C TYR A 1 -11.49 14.32 -16.77
N ARG A 2 -10.91 15.51 -16.93
CA ARG A 2 -10.93 16.30 -18.19
C ARG A 2 -10.35 15.55 -19.41
N ILE A 3 -9.25 14.81 -19.22
CA ILE A 3 -8.52 14.11 -20.29
C ILE A 3 -9.13 12.77 -20.70
N LEU A 4 -10.05 12.23 -19.91
CA LEU A 4 -10.71 10.96 -20.23
C LEU A 4 -11.82 11.17 -21.27
N LYS A 5 -11.93 10.24 -22.20
CA LYS A 5 -13.09 10.14 -23.11
C LYS A 5 -14.36 9.82 -22.31
N LYS A 6 -15.52 10.11 -22.89
CA LYS A 6 -16.80 9.66 -22.33
C LYS A 6 -16.77 8.13 -22.17
N ASP A 7 -17.31 7.61 -21.08
CA ASP A 7 -17.26 6.19 -20.72
C ASP A 7 -15.86 5.61 -20.47
N GLY A 8 -14.82 6.44 -20.53
CA GLY A 8 -13.44 6.03 -20.25
C GLY A 8 -13.23 5.68 -18.77
N ASN A 9 -12.35 4.71 -18.51
CA ASN A 9 -12.00 4.26 -17.19
C ASN A 9 -10.69 4.91 -16.73
N ILE A 10 -10.59 5.17 -15.41
CA ILE A 10 -9.33 5.47 -14.72
C ILE A 10 -9.01 4.33 -13.79
N VAL A 11 -7.73 3.95 -13.75
CA VAL A 11 -7.17 3.04 -12.76
C VAL A 11 -5.98 3.75 -12.13
N LEU A 12 -5.94 3.80 -10.81
CA LEU A 12 -4.80 4.34 -10.08
C LEU A 12 -4.61 3.65 -8.74
N THR A 13 -3.40 3.70 -8.22
CA THR A 13 -3.06 3.27 -6.87
C THR A 13 -2.72 4.48 -6.02
N VAL A 14 -3.14 4.46 -4.75
CA VAL A 14 -2.95 5.56 -3.81
C VAL A 14 -2.41 5.00 -2.49
N PRO A 15 -1.29 5.50 -1.98
CA PRO A 15 -0.77 5.07 -0.68
C PRO A 15 -1.70 5.53 0.45
N PHE A 16 -1.83 4.67 1.47
CA PHE A 16 -2.55 4.98 2.70
C PHE A 16 -1.62 4.84 3.91
N GLN A 17 -1.34 3.63 4.36
CA GLN A 17 -0.48 3.39 5.52
C GLN A 17 0.99 3.21 5.14
N TRP A 18 1.59 4.22 4.54
CA TRP A 18 2.99 4.21 4.15
C TRP A 18 3.74 5.40 4.73
N TRP A 19 5.03 5.27 4.96
CA TRP A 19 5.85 6.40 5.41
C TRP A 19 5.98 7.46 4.33
N VAL A 20 6.39 8.66 4.73
CA VAL A 20 6.72 9.74 3.79
C VAL A 20 7.94 9.34 2.95
N HIS A 21 7.82 9.37 1.62
CA HIS A 21 8.85 8.90 0.70
C HIS A 21 9.11 9.81 -0.51
N GLU A 22 8.16 10.65 -0.88
CA GLU A 22 8.25 11.59 -2.01
C GLU A 22 8.39 13.06 -1.54
N ALA A 23 9.12 13.29 -0.44
CA ALA A 23 9.31 14.63 0.09
C ALA A 23 9.99 15.55 -0.94
N PRO A 24 9.54 16.82 -1.09
CA PRO A 24 8.48 17.50 -0.34
C PRO A 24 7.07 17.34 -0.91
N TYR A 25 6.83 16.48 -1.90
CA TYR A 25 5.58 16.41 -2.67
C TYR A 25 4.57 15.38 -2.15
N ASP A 26 4.88 14.69 -1.06
CA ASP A 26 4.00 13.70 -0.43
C ASP A 26 2.97 14.39 0.48
N TYR A 27 1.96 15.02 -0.14
CA TYR A 27 1.03 15.92 0.56
C TYR A 27 -0.14 15.21 1.23
N PHE A 28 -0.61 14.10 0.69
CA PHE A 28 -1.89 13.50 1.12
C PHE A 28 -1.84 12.00 1.28
N ARG A 29 -2.57 11.52 2.27
CA ARG A 29 -2.96 10.13 2.47
C ARG A 29 -4.49 10.07 2.51
N TYR A 30 -5.07 9.23 1.68
CA TYR A 30 -6.52 9.16 1.57
C TYR A 30 -7.05 7.87 2.16
N THR A 31 -8.09 7.99 2.97
CA THR A 31 -8.94 6.86 3.35
C THR A 31 -9.82 6.44 2.19
N ILE A 32 -10.39 5.24 2.26
CA ILE A 32 -11.39 4.78 1.26
C ILE A 32 -12.55 5.77 1.12
N TYR A 33 -12.99 6.41 2.22
CA TYR A 33 -14.07 7.42 2.22
C TYR A 33 -13.64 8.72 1.55
N GLY A 34 -12.41 9.16 1.80
CA GLY A 34 -11.84 10.35 1.16
C GLY A 34 -11.73 10.17 -0.35
N LEU A 35 -11.24 9.02 -0.82
CA LEU A 35 -11.18 8.68 -2.24
C LEU A 35 -12.58 8.66 -2.86
N LYS A 36 -13.53 7.98 -2.23
CA LYS A 36 -14.92 7.92 -2.72
C LYS A 36 -15.55 9.31 -2.84
N HIS A 37 -15.29 10.18 -1.85
CA HIS A 37 -15.78 11.57 -1.87
C HIS A 37 -15.18 12.36 -3.06
N ILE A 38 -13.86 12.33 -3.23
CA ILE A 38 -13.17 13.08 -4.29
C ILE A 38 -13.61 12.61 -5.68
N PHE A 39 -13.68 11.30 -5.91
CA PHE A 39 -14.11 10.75 -7.18
C PHE A 39 -15.56 11.09 -7.52
N LYS A 40 -16.47 11.02 -6.53
CA LYS A 40 -17.85 11.47 -6.71
C LYS A 40 -17.93 12.94 -7.03
N LYS A 41 -17.21 13.80 -6.30
CA LYS A 41 -17.14 15.25 -6.54
C LYS A 41 -16.59 15.59 -7.91
N ALA A 42 -15.64 14.80 -8.43
CA ALA A 42 -15.10 14.95 -9.77
C ALA A 42 -16.04 14.49 -10.90
N GLY A 43 -17.19 13.87 -10.57
CA GLY A 43 -18.20 13.41 -11.52
C GLY A 43 -18.01 11.98 -12.04
N PHE A 44 -17.14 11.19 -11.41
CA PHE A 44 -17.01 9.76 -11.75
C PHE A 44 -18.21 8.95 -11.26
N ARG A 45 -18.49 7.87 -11.97
CA ARG A 45 -19.47 6.84 -11.61
C ARG A 45 -18.79 5.47 -11.53
N GLU A 46 -19.50 4.47 -11.06
CA GLU A 46 -18.98 3.10 -10.94
C GLU A 46 -17.64 3.06 -10.22
N ILE A 47 -17.54 3.80 -9.09
CA ILE A 47 -16.30 3.94 -8.32
C ILE A 47 -16.10 2.68 -7.49
N ASN A 48 -15.11 1.88 -7.87
CA ASN A 48 -14.66 0.71 -7.13
C ASN A 48 -13.31 1.02 -6.47
N ILE A 49 -13.21 0.80 -5.16
CA ILE A 49 -12.00 1.03 -4.38
C ILE A 49 -11.72 -0.24 -3.60
N THR A 50 -10.59 -0.86 -3.89
CA THR A 50 -10.16 -2.10 -3.23
C THR A 50 -8.86 -1.87 -2.46
N PRO A 51 -8.70 -2.46 -1.26
CA PRO A 51 -7.44 -2.44 -0.54
C PRO A 51 -6.36 -3.18 -1.35
N ALA A 52 -5.13 -2.69 -1.30
CA ALA A 52 -3.99 -3.28 -2.00
C ALA A 52 -3.33 -4.41 -1.20
N SER A 53 -3.60 -4.49 0.11
CA SER A 53 -3.10 -5.51 1.04
C SER A 53 -4.03 -5.61 2.24
N GLY A 54 -3.90 -6.66 3.05
CA GLY A 54 -4.54 -6.75 4.36
C GLY A 54 -3.61 -6.33 5.49
N PHE A 55 -4.06 -6.55 6.73
CA PHE A 55 -3.36 -6.20 7.96
C PHE A 55 -1.95 -6.82 8.04
N PHE A 56 -1.85 -8.14 7.90
CA PHE A 56 -0.59 -8.85 8.06
C PHE A 56 0.43 -8.49 6.98
N SER A 57 0.02 -8.41 5.71
CA SER A 57 0.88 -7.97 4.61
C SER A 57 1.41 -6.55 4.84
N THR A 58 0.56 -5.64 5.31
CA THR A 58 0.95 -4.26 5.63
C THR A 58 1.98 -4.22 6.74
N TRP A 59 1.71 -4.86 7.87
CA TRP A 59 2.55 -4.76 9.06
C TRP A 59 3.85 -5.55 8.92
N ILE A 60 3.84 -6.74 8.35
CA ILE A 60 5.06 -7.53 8.09
C ILE A 60 5.98 -6.76 7.14
N LEU A 61 5.45 -6.16 6.08
CA LEU A 61 6.25 -5.34 5.17
C LEU A 61 6.86 -4.13 5.89
N LYS A 62 6.08 -3.41 6.68
CA LYS A 62 6.56 -2.25 7.48
C LYS A 62 7.65 -2.67 8.47
N MET A 63 7.49 -3.79 9.15
CA MET A 63 8.48 -4.34 10.09
C MET A 63 9.78 -4.76 9.37
N ASN A 64 9.69 -5.33 8.18
CA ASN A 64 10.87 -5.67 7.39
C ASN A 64 11.67 -4.40 7.04
N TYR A 65 11.02 -3.37 6.56
CA TYR A 65 11.66 -2.09 6.27
C TYR A 65 12.18 -1.38 7.54
N PHE A 66 11.45 -1.45 8.64
CA PHE A 66 11.89 -0.88 9.91
C PHE A 66 13.15 -1.59 10.41
N SER A 67 13.15 -2.91 10.45
CA SER A 67 14.31 -3.71 10.89
C SER A 67 15.54 -3.53 9.99
N ALA A 68 15.35 -3.33 8.68
CA ALA A 68 16.44 -3.07 7.75
C ALA A 68 17.24 -1.80 8.10
N ARG A 69 16.64 -0.82 8.80
CA ARG A 69 17.32 0.41 9.26
C ARG A 69 18.41 0.14 10.29
N PHE A 70 18.35 -0.99 10.99
CA PHE A 70 19.34 -1.38 12.01
C PHE A 70 20.54 -2.15 11.41
N ILE A 71 20.55 -2.45 10.11
CA ILE A 71 21.67 -3.10 9.44
C ILE A 71 22.78 -2.06 9.22
N LYS A 72 23.60 -1.89 10.25
CA LYS A 72 24.72 -0.91 10.29
C LYS A 72 26.03 -1.63 10.67
N GLY A 73 27.17 -0.96 10.48
CA GLY A 73 28.49 -1.48 10.85
C GLY A 73 29.35 -1.92 9.67
N PRO A 74 30.50 -2.59 9.93
CA PRO A 74 31.40 -3.09 8.91
C PRO A 74 30.73 -4.07 7.93
N PHE A 75 31.33 -4.21 6.76
CA PHE A 75 30.77 -5.02 5.67
C PHE A 75 30.37 -6.45 6.11
N PHE A 76 31.25 -7.14 6.81
CA PHE A 76 31.01 -8.54 7.24
C PHE A 76 29.84 -8.65 8.22
N ILE A 77 29.70 -7.70 9.17
CA ILE A 77 28.57 -7.69 10.12
C ILE A 77 27.25 -7.46 9.36
N ARG A 78 27.22 -6.49 8.44
CA ARG A 78 26.04 -6.24 7.61
C ARG A 78 25.68 -7.44 6.76
N LEU A 79 26.67 -8.14 6.20
CA LEU A 79 26.45 -9.34 5.41
C LEU A 79 25.82 -10.44 6.26
N LEU A 80 26.38 -10.71 7.44
CA LEU A 80 25.87 -11.72 8.37
C LEU A 80 24.43 -11.43 8.77
N ILE A 81 24.12 -10.17 9.17
CA ILE A 81 22.75 -9.77 9.51
C ILE A 81 21.79 -9.96 8.32
N ARG A 82 22.21 -9.57 7.11
CA ARG A 82 21.37 -9.77 5.92
C ARG A 82 21.12 -11.24 5.63
N MET A 83 22.14 -12.08 5.72
CA MET A 83 21.99 -13.53 5.48
C MET A 83 20.99 -14.17 6.45
N THR A 84 20.94 -13.72 7.70
CA THR A 84 19.99 -14.24 8.70
C THR A 84 18.60 -13.61 8.57
N MET A 85 18.50 -12.30 8.33
CA MET A 85 17.21 -11.59 8.27
C MET A 85 16.47 -11.81 6.96
N THR A 86 17.17 -11.89 5.81
CA THR A 86 16.50 -12.03 4.50
C THR A 86 15.59 -13.26 4.41
N PRO A 87 15.99 -14.46 4.85
CA PRO A 87 15.10 -15.62 4.84
C PRO A 87 13.86 -15.41 5.71
N LEU A 88 14.01 -14.78 6.88
CA LEU A 88 12.90 -14.49 7.79
C LEU A 88 11.91 -13.49 7.16
N TRP A 89 12.44 -12.42 6.55
CA TRP A 89 11.60 -11.45 5.82
C TRP A 89 10.87 -12.10 4.66
N TYR A 90 11.56 -12.95 3.90
CA TYR A 90 10.95 -13.66 2.78
C TYR A 90 9.83 -14.60 3.25
N LEU A 91 10.09 -15.39 4.29
CA LEU A 91 9.08 -16.27 4.88
C LEU A 91 7.87 -15.47 5.38
N GLY A 92 8.11 -14.36 6.07
CA GLY A 92 7.05 -13.47 6.53
C GLY A 92 6.19 -12.96 5.36
N GLN A 93 6.82 -12.54 4.25
CA GLN A 93 6.10 -12.07 3.06
C GLN A 93 5.30 -13.18 2.36
N LEU A 94 5.78 -14.42 2.37
CA LEU A 94 5.05 -15.57 1.83
C LEU A 94 3.82 -15.93 2.67
N LEU A 95 3.95 -15.82 3.99
CA LEU A 95 2.86 -16.14 4.92
C LEU A 95 1.82 -15.02 5.04
N ALA A 96 2.24 -13.77 4.87
CA ALA A 96 1.40 -12.60 5.07
C ALA A 96 0.06 -12.64 4.29
N PRO A 97 0.02 -12.95 2.98
CA PRO A 97 -1.24 -13.02 2.24
C PRO A 97 -2.16 -14.18 2.69
N ILE A 98 -1.59 -15.22 3.29
CA ILE A 98 -2.35 -16.33 3.86
C ILE A 98 -3.01 -15.88 5.16
N LEU A 99 -2.25 -15.16 6.00
CA LEU A 99 -2.74 -14.60 7.26
C LEU A 99 -3.75 -13.47 7.02
N ASP A 100 -3.64 -12.72 5.93
CA ASP A 100 -4.62 -11.69 5.54
C ASP A 100 -6.04 -12.26 5.35
N ARG A 101 -6.18 -13.58 5.13
CA ARG A 101 -7.50 -14.23 5.07
C ARG A 101 -8.21 -14.24 6.43
N LEU A 102 -7.50 -13.98 7.52
CA LEU A 102 -8.06 -13.81 8.86
C LEU A 102 -8.56 -12.37 9.10
N ASP A 103 -8.21 -11.45 8.20
CA ASP A 103 -8.64 -10.07 8.27
C ASP A 103 -10.05 -9.93 7.67
N ASN A 104 -11.01 -9.58 8.51
CA ASN A 104 -12.40 -9.44 8.10
C ASN A 104 -12.68 -8.15 7.34
N ASP A 105 -11.84 -7.12 7.48
CA ASP A 105 -11.98 -5.85 6.79
C ASP A 105 -10.61 -5.25 6.42
N PRO A 106 -10.00 -5.72 5.33
CA PRO A 106 -8.71 -5.22 4.88
C PRO A 106 -8.72 -3.74 4.46
N SER A 107 -9.88 -3.10 4.40
CA SER A 107 -9.97 -1.67 4.09
C SER A 107 -9.51 -0.76 5.22
N LEU A 108 -9.45 -1.27 6.45
CA LEU A 108 -9.02 -0.52 7.64
C LEU A 108 -7.50 -0.41 7.74
N GLU A 109 -6.78 -1.46 7.36
CA GLU A 109 -5.34 -1.60 7.56
C GLU A 109 -4.67 -2.11 6.28
N THR A 110 -4.44 -1.21 5.32
CA THR A 110 -3.79 -1.53 4.04
C THR A 110 -2.66 -0.55 3.73
N ILE A 111 -1.67 -0.96 2.95
CA ILE A 111 -0.63 -0.04 2.46
C ILE A 111 -1.17 1.03 1.54
N GLY A 112 -2.28 0.76 0.86
CA GLY A 112 -2.91 1.67 -0.09
C GLY A 112 -4.17 1.10 -0.71
N TYR A 113 -4.74 1.84 -1.64
CA TYR A 113 -5.95 1.45 -2.36
C TYR A 113 -5.74 1.46 -3.86
N ILE A 114 -6.42 0.54 -4.52
CA ILE A 114 -6.57 0.52 -5.97
C ILE A 114 -7.95 1.11 -6.28
N VAL A 115 -7.98 2.15 -7.08
CA VAL A 115 -9.23 2.83 -7.49
C VAL A 115 -9.48 2.58 -8.97
N VAL A 116 -10.66 2.07 -9.27
CA VAL A 116 -11.18 1.96 -10.65
C VAL A 116 -12.47 2.76 -10.71
N ALA A 117 -12.54 3.71 -11.63
CA ALA A 117 -13.74 4.52 -11.79
C ALA A 117 -13.99 4.88 -13.25
N LYS A 118 -15.27 5.04 -13.61
CA LYS A 118 -15.71 5.33 -14.97
C LYS A 118 -16.17 6.78 -15.10
N LYS A 119 -15.76 7.45 -16.16
CA LYS A 119 -16.26 8.78 -16.52
C LYS A 119 -17.73 8.69 -16.96
N LYS A 120 -18.55 9.61 -16.48
CA LYS A 120 -19.96 9.79 -16.93
C LYS A 120 -20.02 10.37 -18.35
#